data_eabf24b404c4731fde8a42fc716d09cc
#
_entry.id   eabf24b404c4731fde8a42fc716d09cc
#
_cell.length_a   1.000
_cell.length_b   1.000
_cell.length_c   1.000
_cell.angle_alpha   90.00
_cell.angle_beta   90.00
_cell.angle_gamma   90.00
#
_symmetry.space_group_name_H-M   'P 1'
#
loop_
_entity.id
_entity.type
_entity.pdbx_description
1 polymer ?
#
loop_
_entity_poly.entity_id
_entity_poly.type
_entity_poly.pdbx_seq_one_letter_code
_entity_poly.pdbx_strand_id
1 'polypeptide(L)'
;MRAACCEATVLRHEVIADDIRLLTALWPDREHAPHAGQFFTLRAWGADEAPFLSRPISVHKWDAETQTVEFLYAVVGEGTRKLTALKKGDSFQLTGPMGNGFDVADILSKYQKIAVVGGGIGTAPMYQLTRELAAGGVKPDVFFGFRDKPYCMEEYRSIAGIVKVSTDTGAVGFHGFVTQLYDPADYDVVRAAPRS
;
A
#
# COMPACT_ATOMS: atom_id res chain seq x y z
N MET A 1 11.07 14.24 -10.07
CA MET A 1 11.27 12.93 -10.75
C MET A 1 10.27 12.83 -11.91
N ARG A 2 10.68 12.35 -13.09
CA ARG A 2 9.78 12.23 -14.25
C ARG A 2 9.14 10.83 -14.21
N ALA A 3 7.81 10.74 -14.23
CA ALA A 3 7.11 9.45 -14.27
C ALA A 3 7.37 8.74 -15.59
N ALA A 4 7.63 7.44 -15.55
CA ALA A 4 7.71 6.60 -16.72
C ALA A 4 6.34 5.99 -17.04
N CYS A 5 6.09 5.70 -18.33
CA CYS A 5 4.90 4.98 -18.78
C CYS A 5 5.36 3.72 -19.51
N CYS A 6 5.01 2.56 -18.99
CA CYS A 6 5.44 1.26 -19.51
C CYS A 6 4.27 0.28 -19.58
N GLU A 7 4.40 -0.73 -20.43
CA GLU A 7 3.63 -1.96 -20.30
C GLU A 7 4.25 -2.81 -19.19
N ALA A 8 3.46 -3.13 -18.17
CA ALA A 8 3.85 -4.02 -17.08
C ALA A 8 3.20 -5.38 -17.27
N THR A 9 3.90 -6.44 -16.87
CA THR A 9 3.38 -7.81 -16.95
C THR A 9 2.86 -8.24 -15.59
N VAL A 10 1.66 -8.80 -15.55
CA VAL A 10 1.07 -9.39 -14.35
C VAL A 10 1.78 -10.69 -14.00
N LEU A 11 2.34 -10.76 -12.81
CA LEU A 11 2.96 -11.96 -12.27
C LEU A 11 1.99 -12.77 -11.40
N ARG A 12 1.14 -12.07 -10.65
CA ARG A 12 0.15 -12.64 -9.75
C ARG A 12 -0.99 -11.67 -9.53
N HIS A 13 -2.21 -12.17 -9.39
CA HIS A 13 -3.38 -11.37 -9.05
C HIS A 13 -4.31 -12.18 -8.15
N GLU A 14 -4.50 -11.75 -6.92
CA GLU A 14 -5.14 -12.53 -5.86
C GLU A 14 -6.32 -11.81 -5.24
N VAL A 15 -7.29 -12.60 -4.82
CA VAL A 15 -8.39 -12.13 -3.96
C VAL A 15 -7.92 -12.23 -2.52
N ILE A 16 -7.82 -11.09 -1.84
CA ILE A 16 -7.39 -11.02 -0.43
C ILE A 16 -8.61 -10.98 0.50
N ALA A 17 -9.64 -10.23 0.10
CA ALA A 17 -10.95 -10.19 0.75
C ALA A 17 -12.01 -9.93 -0.34
N ASP A 18 -13.28 -9.86 0.02
CA ASP A 18 -14.39 -9.76 -0.94
C ASP A 18 -14.19 -8.68 -2.00
N ASP A 19 -13.79 -7.49 -1.57
CA ASP A 19 -13.54 -6.32 -2.42
C ASP A 19 -12.06 -5.90 -2.48
N ILE A 20 -11.14 -6.67 -1.89
CA ILE A 20 -9.70 -6.36 -1.85
C ILE A 20 -8.93 -7.31 -2.75
N ARG A 21 -8.04 -6.74 -3.58
CA ARG A 21 -7.17 -7.48 -4.51
C ARG A 21 -5.72 -7.09 -4.28
N LEU A 22 -4.84 -8.07 -4.47
CA LEU A 22 -3.40 -7.87 -4.54
C LEU A 22 -2.90 -8.21 -5.94
N LEU A 23 -2.42 -7.20 -6.65
CA LEU A 23 -1.84 -7.31 -7.98
C LEU A 23 -0.32 -7.18 -7.87
N THR A 24 0.41 -8.21 -8.28
CA THR A 24 1.88 -8.20 -8.40
C THR A 24 2.25 -8.08 -9.88
N ALA A 25 3.05 -7.09 -10.23
CA ALA A 25 3.48 -6.84 -11.60
C ALA A 25 5.00 -6.65 -11.68
N LEU A 26 5.56 -6.98 -12.84
CA LEU A 26 6.93 -6.63 -13.17
C LEU A 26 6.99 -5.16 -13.56
N TRP A 27 7.86 -4.38 -12.90
CA TRP A 27 8.18 -3.01 -13.27
C TRP A 27 9.50 -2.97 -14.05
N PRO A 28 9.46 -2.73 -15.38
CA PRO A 28 10.65 -2.88 -16.21
C PRO A 28 11.65 -1.71 -16.10
N ASP A 29 11.21 -0.56 -15.58
CA ASP A 29 12.05 0.63 -15.48
C ASP A 29 12.93 0.59 -14.22
N ARG A 30 14.23 0.39 -14.43
CA ARG A 30 15.22 0.33 -13.36
C ARG A 30 15.68 1.70 -12.85
N GLU A 31 15.45 2.75 -13.63
CA GLU A 31 15.89 4.10 -13.27
C GLU A 31 14.93 4.79 -12.31
N HIS A 32 13.66 4.34 -12.30
CA HIS A 32 12.60 4.93 -11.51
C HIS A 32 12.03 3.93 -10.49
N ALA A 33 12.85 3.57 -9.49
CA ALA A 33 12.40 2.75 -8.36
C ALA A 33 11.38 3.51 -7.51
N PRO A 34 10.22 2.91 -7.18
CA PRO A 34 9.25 3.55 -6.31
C PRO A 34 9.70 3.55 -4.85
N HIS A 35 9.25 4.57 -4.10
CA HIS A 35 9.46 4.72 -2.66
C HIS A 35 8.15 4.63 -1.90
N ALA A 36 8.25 4.40 -0.59
CA ALA A 36 7.09 4.39 0.31
C ALA A 36 6.21 5.65 0.16
N GLY A 37 4.91 5.46 0.05
CA GLY A 37 3.93 6.55 -0.10
C GLY A 37 3.74 7.07 -1.52
N GLN A 38 4.50 6.58 -2.50
CA GLN A 38 4.23 6.87 -3.91
C GLN A 38 3.13 5.96 -4.46
N PHE A 39 2.62 6.33 -5.64
CA PHE A 39 1.58 5.60 -6.34
C PHE A 39 1.88 5.50 -7.84
N PHE A 40 1.15 4.62 -8.50
CA PHE A 40 1.09 4.53 -9.96
C PHE A 40 -0.34 4.71 -10.44
N THR A 41 -0.50 5.08 -11.71
CA THR A 41 -1.79 4.96 -12.37
C THR A 41 -1.81 3.69 -13.23
N LEU A 42 -2.84 2.88 -13.03
CA LEU A 42 -3.05 1.59 -13.69
C LEU A 42 -4.18 1.68 -14.70
N ARG A 43 -3.98 1.09 -15.89
CA ARG A 43 -4.99 1.00 -16.93
C ARG A 43 -4.90 -0.35 -17.66
N ALA A 44 -6.00 -1.10 -17.63
CA ALA A 44 -6.13 -2.42 -18.26
C ALA A 44 -7.25 -2.44 -19.32
N TRP A 45 -7.50 -1.31 -19.95
CA TRP A 45 -8.55 -1.14 -21.00
C TRP A 45 -8.08 -0.17 -22.07
N GLY A 46 -8.73 -0.22 -23.23
CA GLY A 46 -8.38 0.58 -24.40
C GLY A 46 -8.49 2.09 -24.19
N ALA A 47 -7.82 2.87 -25.03
CA ALA A 47 -7.81 4.33 -24.92
C ALA A 47 -9.22 4.93 -25.09
N ASP A 48 -10.06 4.31 -25.93
CA ASP A 48 -11.42 4.74 -26.24
C ASP A 48 -12.49 4.11 -25.34
N GLU A 49 -12.06 3.37 -24.30
CA GLU A 49 -12.98 2.72 -23.37
C GLU A 49 -13.12 3.52 -22.06
N ALA A 50 -14.34 3.51 -21.52
CA ALA A 50 -14.57 3.99 -20.14
C ALA A 50 -13.99 3.02 -19.10
N PRO A 51 -13.56 3.54 -17.94
CA PRO A 51 -13.48 4.95 -17.56
C PRO A 51 -12.32 5.65 -18.26
N PHE A 52 -12.48 6.92 -18.57
CA PHE A 52 -11.49 7.68 -19.32
C PHE A 52 -10.14 7.78 -18.60
N LEU A 53 -10.14 7.91 -17.27
CA LEU A 53 -8.93 8.04 -16.48
C LEU A 53 -8.43 6.70 -15.93
N SER A 54 -7.11 6.49 -15.95
CA SER A 54 -6.41 5.42 -15.24
C SER A 54 -6.64 5.50 -13.74
N ARG A 55 -6.46 4.42 -12.99
CA ARG A 55 -6.68 4.37 -11.54
C ARG A 55 -5.40 4.62 -10.76
N PRO A 56 -5.35 5.68 -9.93
CA PRO A 56 -4.23 5.87 -9.02
C PRO A 56 -4.31 4.83 -7.89
N ILE A 57 -3.26 4.02 -7.77
CA ILE A 57 -3.13 3.00 -6.74
C ILE A 57 -1.77 3.15 -6.07
N SER A 58 -1.77 3.21 -4.75
CA SER A 58 -0.55 3.33 -3.95
C SER A 58 0.33 2.07 -4.05
N VAL A 59 1.64 2.27 -4.03
CA VAL A 59 2.59 1.17 -3.89
C VAL A 59 2.39 0.50 -2.54
N HIS A 60 2.06 -0.79 -2.56
CA HIS A 60 1.99 -1.62 -1.36
C HIS A 60 3.37 -2.15 -1.00
N LYS A 61 4.07 -2.70 -1.99
CA LYS A 61 5.42 -3.23 -1.83
C LYS A 61 6.22 -3.06 -3.11
N TRP A 62 7.49 -2.78 -2.95
CA TRP A 62 8.50 -2.79 -4.00
C TRP A 62 9.64 -3.74 -3.64
N ASP A 63 10.03 -4.56 -4.57
CA ASP A 63 11.18 -5.44 -4.47
C ASP A 63 12.17 -5.13 -5.60
N ALA A 64 13.31 -4.55 -5.24
CA ALA A 64 14.32 -4.10 -6.19
C ALA A 64 15.11 -5.27 -6.82
N GLU A 65 15.21 -6.42 -6.15
CA GLU A 65 15.94 -7.58 -6.66
C GLU A 65 15.17 -8.25 -7.79
N THR A 66 13.87 -8.47 -7.57
CA THR A 66 12.97 -9.08 -8.54
C THR A 66 12.31 -8.07 -9.47
N GLN A 67 12.44 -6.78 -9.20
CA GLN A 67 11.77 -5.69 -9.90
C GLN A 67 10.26 -5.84 -9.93
N THR A 68 9.70 -6.29 -8.83
CA THR A 68 8.25 -6.46 -8.69
C THR A 68 7.64 -5.35 -7.86
N VAL A 69 6.51 -4.84 -8.31
CA VAL A 69 5.67 -3.90 -7.57
C VAL A 69 4.34 -4.58 -7.25
N GLU A 70 3.90 -4.41 -6.01
CA GLU A 70 2.61 -4.91 -5.53
C GLU A 70 1.66 -3.75 -5.26
N PHE A 71 0.42 -3.95 -5.68
CA PHE A 71 -0.68 -3.02 -5.51
C PHE A 71 -1.81 -3.72 -4.75
N LEU A 72 -2.03 -3.32 -3.50
CA LEU A 72 -3.21 -3.73 -2.73
C LEU A 72 -4.29 -2.68 -2.94
N TYR A 73 -5.45 -3.06 -3.49
CA TYR A 73 -6.49 -2.10 -3.85
C TYR A 73 -7.91 -2.63 -3.59
N ALA A 74 -8.82 -1.69 -3.35
CA ALA A 74 -10.24 -1.98 -3.20
C ALA A 74 -10.98 -1.87 -4.55
N VAL A 75 -11.92 -2.79 -4.79
CA VAL A 75 -12.77 -2.81 -5.98
C VAL A 75 -14.00 -1.94 -5.71
N VAL A 76 -13.88 -0.64 -5.95
CA VAL A 76 -14.94 0.34 -5.62
C VAL A 76 -15.63 0.97 -6.83
N GLY A 77 -15.08 0.80 -8.03
CA GLY A 77 -15.63 1.43 -9.22
C GLY A 77 -15.31 0.67 -10.49
N GLU A 78 -15.75 1.19 -11.64
CA GLU A 78 -15.62 0.53 -12.95
C GLU A 78 -14.16 0.22 -13.30
N GLY A 79 -13.25 1.19 -13.13
CA GLY A 79 -11.83 0.97 -13.45
C GLY A 79 -11.19 -0.10 -12.59
N THR A 80 -11.45 -0.13 -11.27
CA THR A 80 -10.94 -1.18 -10.40
C THR A 80 -11.60 -2.53 -10.68
N ARG A 81 -12.87 -2.55 -11.13
CA ARG A 81 -13.50 -3.79 -11.64
C ARG A 81 -12.83 -4.29 -12.92
N LYS A 82 -12.49 -3.41 -13.87
CA LYS A 82 -11.73 -3.82 -15.06
C LYS A 82 -10.35 -4.39 -14.72
N LEU A 83 -9.66 -3.82 -13.74
CA LEU A 83 -8.40 -4.39 -13.25
C LEU A 83 -8.55 -5.84 -12.76
N THR A 84 -9.70 -6.23 -12.18
CA THR A 84 -9.90 -7.59 -11.67
C THR A 84 -9.90 -8.67 -12.76
N ALA A 85 -10.07 -8.31 -14.02
CA ALA A 85 -10.00 -9.23 -15.15
C ALA A 85 -8.58 -9.66 -15.51
N LEU A 86 -7.56 -8.91 -15.07
CA LEU A 86 -6.15 -9.23 -15.33
C LEU A 86 -5.75 -10.58 -14.73
N LYS A 87 -5.04 -11.37 -15.53
CA LYS A 87 -4.50 -12.69 -15.16
C LYS A 87 -2.99 -12.70 -15.31
N LYS A 88 -2.35 -13.68 -14.68
CA LYS A 88 -0.91 -13.89 -14.85
C LYS A 88 -0.55 -14.01 -16.33
N GLY A 89 0.44 -13.22 -16.75
CA GLY A 89 0.93 -13.10 -18.12
C GLY A 89 0.28 -11.99 -18.94
N ASP A 90 -0.83 -11.40 -18.47
CA ASP A 90 -1.43 -10.25 -19.14
C ASP A 90 -0.55 -9.00 -19.01
N SER A 91 -0.65 -8.10 -19.99
CA SER A 91 -0.02 -6.79 -19.97
C SER A 91 -1.04 -5.70 -19.68
N PHE A 92 -0.60 -4.66 -18.98
CA PHE A 92 -1.40 -3.47 -18.71
C PHE A 92 -0.51 -2.24 -18.64
N GLN A 93 -1.10 -1.06 -18.87
CA GLN A 93 -0.37 0.19 -18.79
C GLN A 93 -0.17 0.60 -17.33
N LEU A 94 1.09 0.87 -16.99
CA LEU A 94 1.53 1.32 -15.68
C LEU A 94 2.32 2.62 -15.84
N THR A 95 1.88 3.68 -15.18
CA THR A 95 2.54 4.99 -15.24
C THR A 95 2.91 5.45 -13.83
N GLY A 96 4.17 5.71 -13.60
CA GLY A 96 4.70 6.13 -12.30
C GLY A 96 6.23 5.98 -12.23
N PRO A 97 6.80 5.95 -11.01
CA PRO A 97 6.13 6.32 -9.75
C PRO A 97 5.79 7.81 -9.68
N MET A 98 4.73 8.14 -8.98
CA MET A 98 4.23 9.51 -8.79
C MET A 98 4.06 9.85 -7.31
N GLY A 99 4.03 11.16 -7.02
CA GLY A 99 3.98 11.67 -5.66
C GLY A 99 5.37 11.78 -5.02
N ASN A 100 5.45 12.53 -3.92
CA ASN A 100 6.73 12.77 -3.23
C ASN A 100 7.13 11.58 -2.33
N GLY A 101 6.16 10.76 -1.92
CA GLY A 101 6.41 9.68 -0.95
C GLY A 101 6.79 10.19 0.44
N PHE A 102 7.29 9.27 1.26
CA PHE A 102 7.87 9.58 2.57
C PHE A 102 9.40 9.69 2.43
N ASP A 103 9.98 10.74 3.01
CA ASP A 103 11.43 10.83 3.18
C ASP A 103 11.84 9.98 4.39
N VAL A 104 12.07 8.70 4.12
CA VAL A 104 12.41 7.71 5.17
C VAL A 104 13.77 8.02 5.79
N ALA A 105 14.73 8.54 5.02
CA ALA A 105 16.05 8.92 5.55
C ALA A 105 15.92 10.08 6.54
N ASP A 106 15.12 11.09 6.21
CA ASP A 106 14.84 12.21 7.12
C ASP A 106 14.11 11.74 8.38
N ILE A 107 13.10 10.85 8.22
CA ILE A 107 12.37 10.28 9.36
C ILE A 107 13.32 9.55 10.30
N LEU A 108 14.16 8.65 9.79
CA LEU A 108 15.10 7.87 10.58
C LEU A 108 16.18 8.71 11.27
N SER A 109 16.54 9.84 10.66
CA SER A 109 17.53 10.77 11.26
C SER A 109 17.01 11.51 12.48
N LYS A 110 15.69 11.66 12.60
CA LYS A 110 15.03 12.51 13.61
C LYS A 110 14.26 11.75 14.67
N TYR A 111 13.73 10.57 14.36
CA TYR A 111 12.73 9.91 15.18
C TYR A 111 13.09 8.44 15.45
N GLN A 112 12.82 7.99 16.68
CA GLN A 112 13.05 6.61 17.13
C GLN A 112 11.76 5.88 17.44
N LYS A 113 10.77 6.60 17.99
CA LYS A 113 9.45 6.05 18.31
C LYS A 113 8.44 6.49 17.24
N ILE A 114 8.15 5.60 16.32
CA ILE A 114 7.33 5.89 15.14
C ILE A 114 6.03 5.08 15.21
N ALA A 115 4.89 5.76 15.10
CA ALA A 115 3.61 5.11 14.89
C ALA A 115 3.21 5.18 13.41
N VAL A 116 2.79 4.03 12.84
CA VAL A 116 2.22 3.92 11.51
C VAL A 116 0.75 3.58 11.64
N VAL A 117 -0.11 4.40 11.07
CA VAL A 117 -1.57 4.32 11.26
C VAL A 117 -2.28 4.24 9.92
N GLY A 118 -3.27 3.36 9.81
CA GLY A 118 -4.07 3.23 8.59
C GLY A 118 -5.49 2.73 8.86
N GLY A 119 -6.38 2.96 7.92
CA GLY A 119 -7.75 2.46 7.98
C GLY A 119 -8.22 1.86 6.66
N GLY A 120 -8.79 0.65 6.70
CA GLY A 120 -9.26 -0.05 5.49
C GLY A 120 -8.15 -0.18 4.45
N ILE A 121 -8.44 0.23 3.20
CA ILE A 121 -7.45 0.18 2.11
C ILE A 121 -6.29 1.19 2.30
N GLY A 122 -6.44 2.19 3.17
CA GLY A 122 -5.34 3.09 3.53
C GLY A 122 -4.17 2.39 4.23
N THR A 123 -4.31 1.14 4.66
CA THR A 123 -3.19 0.32 5.14
C THR A 123 -2.22 -0.07 4.02
N ALA A 124 -2.68 -0.10 2.76
CA ALA A 124 -1.88 -0.55 1.62
C ALA A 124 -0.52 0.16 1.47
N PRO A 125 -0.43 1.51 1.44
CA PRO A 125 0.85 2.21 1.32
C PRO A 125 1.73 2.12 2.56
N MET A 126 1.17 1.74 3.71
CA MET A 126 1.90 1.67 4.98
C MET A 126 2.86 0.48 5.04
N TYR A 127 2.65 -0.54 4.21
CA TYR A 127 3.53 -1.72 4.22
C TYR A 127 4.94 -1.37 3.74
N GLN A 128 5.07 -0.69 2.60
CA GLN A 128 6.38 -0.27 2.10
C GLN A 128 7.07 0.68 3.08
N LEU A 129 6.34 1.62 3.68
CA LEU A 129 6.89 2.50 4.71
C LEU A 129 7.43 1.72 5.91
N THR A 130 6.66 0.78 6.43
CA THR A 130 7.08 -0.06 7.57
C THR A 130 8.33 -0.88 7.24
N ARG A 131 8.41 -1.43 6.01
CA ARG A 131 9.59 -2.17 5.54
C ARG A 131 10.84 -1.29 5.46
N GLU A 132 10.72 -0.09 4.89
CA GLU A 132 11.86 0.83 4.74
C GLU A 132 12.36 1.32 6.11
N LEU A 133 11.44 1.62 7.04
CA LEU A 133 11.79 1.99 8.42
C LEU A 133 12.51 0.84 9.13
N ALA A 134 11.98 -0.38 9.02
CA ALA A 134 12.58 -1.57 9.63
C ALA A 134 13.97 -1.89 9.04
N ALA A 135 14.14 -1.74 7.72
CA ALA A 135 15.43 -1.90 7.06
C ALA A 135 16.45 -0.84 7.53
N GLY A 136 15.99 0.35 7.89
CA GLY A 136 16.78 1.40 8.51
C GLY A 136 17.03 1.24 10.02
N GLY A 137 16.59 0.12 10.61
CA GLY A 137 16.85 -0.24 12.01
C GLY A 137 15.79 0.21 13.01
N VAL A 138 14.72 0.86 12.58
CA VAL A 138 13.59 1.28 13.45
C VAL A 138 12.36 0.47 13.12
N LYS A 139 11.90 -0.38 14.06
CA LYS A 139 10.64 -1.10 13.93
C LYS A 139 9.49 -0.24 14.44
N PRO A 140 8.66 0.34 13.56
CA PRO A 140 7.56 1.18 14.00
C PRO A 140 6.45 0.34 14.64
N ASP A 141 5.66 0.97 15.52
CA ASP A 141 4.42 0.39 15.99
C ASP A 141 3.30 0.67 14.98
N VAL A 142 2.49 -0.35 14.69
CA VAL A 142 1.49 -0.32 13.65
C VAL A 142 0.09 -0.42 14.24
N PHE A 143 -0.79 0.51 13.87
CA PHE A 143 -2.16 0.61 14.34
C PHE A 143 -3.11 0.69 13.15
N PHE A 144 -3.92 -0.35 12.96
CA PHE A 144 -4.82 -0.42 11.83
C PHE A 144 -6.28 -0.60 12.24
N GLY A 145 -7.17 0.13 11.56
CA GLY A 145 -8.60 0.02 11.73
C GLY A 145 -9.27 -0.58 10.49
N PHE A 146 -10.18 -1.52 10.70
CA PHE A 146 -10.97 -2.15 9.65
C PHE A 146 -12.46 -2.07 9.99
N ARG A 147 -13.30 -2.28 8.99
CA ARG A 147 -14.74 -2.37 9.23
C ARG A 147 -15.10 -3.65 9.97
N ASP A 148 -14.60 -4.80 9.50
CA ASP A 148 -14.93 -6.12 10.03
C ASP A 148 -13.71 -7.04 10.11
N LYS A 149 -13.17 -7.46 8.96
CA LYS A 149 -12.06 -8.42 8.89
C LYS A 149 -10.76 -7.75 8.49
N PRO A 150 -9.71 -7.83 9.32
CA PRO A 150 -8.36 -7.42 8.95
C PRO A 150 -7.77 -8.30 7.84
N TYR A 151 -6.92 -7.72 7.00
CA TYR A 151 -6.19 -8.43 5.96
C TYR A 151 -4.72 -7.98 5.93
N CYS A 152 -3.83 -8.83 5.42
CA CYS A 152 -2.38 -8.58 5.28
C CYS A 152 -1.65 -8.28 6.62
N MET A 153 -2.17 -8.75 7.78
CA MET A 153 -1.59 -8.42 9.08
C MET A 153 -0.34 -9.21 9.42
N GLU A 154 -0.24 -10.45 8.95
CA GLU A 154 0.92 -11.31 9.25
C GLU A 154 2.22 -10.73 8.69
N GLU A 155 2.16 -10.08 7.54
CA GLU A 155 3.31 -9.46 6.90
C GLU A 155 3.94 -8.35 7.75
N TYR A 156 3.12 -7.62 8.51
CA TYR A 156 3.59 -6.56 9.40
C TYR A 156 4.27 -7.09 10.67
N ARG A 157 3.88 -8.26 11.16
CA ARG A 157 4.39 -8.80 12.44
C ARG A 157 5.89 -9.05 12.45
N SER A 158 6.47 -9.31 11.29
CA SER A 158 7.91 -9.56 11.17
C SER A 158 8.76 -8.28 11.15
N ILE A 159 8.16 -7.15 10.77
CA ILE A 159 8.85 -5.88 10.51
C ILE A 159 8.43 -4.73 11.44
N ALA A 160 7.33 -4.88 12.19
CA ALA A 160 6.85 -3.92 13.18
C ALA A 160 7.30 -4.27 14.60
N GLY A 161 7.28 -3.28 15.50
CA GLY A 161 7.44 -3.47 16.94
C GLY A 161 6.17 -4.09 17.55
N ILE A 162 5.07 -3.36 17.43
CA ILE A 162 3.73 -3.78 17.86
C ILE A 162 2.79 -3.70 16.67
N VAL A 163 1.87 -4.65 16.57
CA VAL A 163 0.75 -4.59 15.60
C VAL A 163 -0.55 -4.69 16.39
N LYS A 164 -1.33 -3.60 16.39
CA LYS A 164 -2.67 -3.57 16.99
C LYS A 164 -3.72 -3.29 15.94
N VAL A 165 -4.86 -3.93 16.09
CA VAL A 165 -5.98 -3.83 15.17
C VAL A 165 -7.25 -3.47 15.93
N SER A 166 -8.06 -2.57 15.34
CA SER A 166 -9.44 -2.32 15.73
C SER A 166 -10.39 -2.67 14.60
N THR A 167 -11.61 -3.08 14.96
CA THR A 167 -12.70 -3.28 14.02
C THR A 167 -13.95 -2.56 14.49
N ASP A 168 -14.73 -2.01 13.55
CA ASP A 168 -15.98 -1.33 13.88
C ASP A 168 -17.02 -2.31 14.46
N THR A 169 -16.93 -3.60 14.09
CA THR A 169 -17.83 -4.66 14.58
C THR A 169 -17.37 -5.31 15.87
N GLY A 170 -16.10 -5.13 16.28
CA GLY A 170 -15.49 -5.84 17.39
C GLY A 170 -15.20 -7.32 17.11
N ALA A 171 -15.30 -7.78 15.87
CA ALA A 171 -15.10 -9.17 15.51
C ALA A 171 -13.64 -9.61 15.69
N VAL A 172 -12.67 -8.70 15.51
CA VAL A 172 -11.24 -8.95 15.70
C VAL A 172 -10.59 -7.73 16.34
N GLY A 173 -9.74 -7.97 17.35
CA GLY A 173 -8.99 -6.92 18.02
C GLY A 173 -9.87 -6.01 18.89
N PHE A 174 -9.56 -4.73 18.90
CA PHE A 174 -10.29 -3.75 19.70
C PHE A 174 -11.59 -3.33 19.00
N HIS A 175 -12.68 -3.26 19.75
CA HIS A 175 -13.96 -2.73 19.23
C HIS A 175 -13.94 -1.20 19.31
N GLY A 176 -13.81 -0.53 18.19
CA GLY A 176 -13.77 0.94 18.13
C GLY A 176 -12.83 1.47 17.05
N PHE A 177 -12.49 2.74 17.17
CA PHE A 177 -11.65 3.41 16.17
C PHE A 177 -10.15 3.17 16.42
N VAL A 178 -9.38 3.14 15.35
CA VAL A 178 -7.91 3.00 15.40
C VAL A 178 -7.24 4.06 16.27
N THR A 179 -7.79 5.26 16.35
CA THR A 179 -7.28 6.37 17.19
C THR A 179 -7.36 6.09 18.70
N GLN A 180 -8.09 5.06 19.12
CA GLN A 180 -8.19 4.63 20.51
C GLN A 180 -7.13 3.58 20.89
N LEU A 181 -6.34 3.11 19.91
CA LEU A 181 -5.32 2.07 20.14
C LEU A 181 -3.99 2.60 20.66
N TYR A 182 -3.74 3.90 20.53
CA TYR A 182 -2.47 4.53 20.88
C TYR A 182 -2.67 5.96 21.39
N ASP A 183 -1.72 6.44 22.17
CA ASP A 183 -1.60 7.85 22.49
C ASP A 183 -0.53 8.49 21.59
N PRO A 184 -0.84 9.52 20.80
CA PRO A 184 0.17 10.21 19.99
C PRO A 184 1.34 10.77 20.80
N ALA A 185 1.16 11.07 22.08
CA ALA A 185 2.20 11.57 22.96
C ALA A 185 3.29 10.55 23.28
N ASP A 186 3.03 9.25 23.05
CA ASP A 186 4.01 8.17 23.25
C ASP A 186 5.02 8.07 22.10
N TYR A 187 4.80 8.82 21.00
CA TYR A 187 5.56 8.71 19.75
C TYR A 187 6.22 10.05 19.37
N ASP A 188 7.42 9.94 18.79
CA ASP A 188 8.10 11.12 18.24
C ASP A 188 7.39 11.60 16.97
N VAL A 189 6.80 10.69 16.21
CA VAL A 189 6.05 10.98 14.99
C VAL A 189 4.98 9.92 14.68
N VAL A 190 3.86 10.38 14.16
CA VAL A 190 2.79 9.52 13.62
C VAL A 190 2.72 9.71 12.10
N ARG A 191 2.75 8.61 11.36
CA ARG A 191 2.56 8.59 9.92
C ARG A 191 1.25 7.86 9.60
N ALA A 192 0.34 8.55 8.96
CA ALA A 192 -0.99 8.04 8.68
C ALA A 192 -1.33 8.13 7.19
N ALA A 193 -2.08 7.12 6.70
CA ALA A 193 -2.77 7.23 5.43
C ALA A 193 -4.23 7.64 5.68
N PRO A 194 -4.76 8.60 4.91
CA PRO A 194 -6.17 8.96 5.00
C PRO A 194 -7.05 7.76 4.61
N ARG A 195 -8.26 7.71 5.17
CA ARG A 195 -9.32 6.82 4.64
C ARG A 195 -9.63 7.27 3.21
N SER A 196 -9.54 6.37 2.27
CA SER A 196 -10.04 6.55 0.89
C SER A 196 -11.52 6.25 0.82
#